data_356da1e3bd33b2b5c6ba05dffda87507
#
_entry.id   356da1e3bd33b2b5c6ba05dffda87507
#
_cell.length_a   1.000
_cell.length_b   1.000
_cell.length_c   1.000
_cell.angle_alpha   90.00
_cell.angle_beta   90.00
_cell.angle_gamma   90.00
#
_symmetry.space_group_name_H-M   'P 1'
#
loop_
_entity.id
_entity.type
_entity.pdbx_description
1 polymer ?
#
loop_
_entity_poly.entity_id
_entity_poly.type
_entity_poly.pdbx_seq_one_letter_code
_entity_poly.pdbx_strand_id
1 'polypeptide(L)'
;MSNNKYKVLIIEDEHNINNLLDTLMQANGYQTIIATSCGSGLMMYASHRPDIVILDLGLPDKDGIAFLTEIRKTDFTPVIVLSARSDEKDKVEALNLGANDYVTKPFGSDELVARVRSALRTALHQAHDSELPTGKFQTGDLVIDYEARRVFIGDAEIKLTQTEYNIVDLLSRHPGKMLTYSFIVKEVWGYNDMGSTKRLQVNMANIRKKFGVKPGKKSFIINELGVGYRMCDDSES
;
A
#
# COMPACT_ATOMS: atom_id res chain seq x y z
N MET A 1 -0.34 2.04 -29.21
CA MET A 1 -0.24 1.10 -28.07
C MET A 1 0.81 1.67 -27.13
N SER A 2 0.46 2.09 -25.93
CA SER A 2 1.42 2.59 -24.94
C SER A 2 2.31 1.45 -24.52
N ASN A 3 3.61 1.54 -24.84
CA ASN A 3 4.60 0.55 -24.41
C ASN A 3 4.84 0.78 -22.91
N ASN A 4 4.04 0.13 -22.08
CA ASN A 4 4.14 0.21 -20.62
C ASN A 4 5.43 -0.52 -20.22
N LYS A 5 6.43 0.22 -19.76
CA LYS A 5 7.76 -0.31 -19.43
C LYS A 5 7.83 -0.95 -18.03
N TYR A 6 6.72 -0.98 -17.27
CA TYR A 6 6.72 -1.46 -15.89
C TYR A 6 6.87 -2.97 -15.81
N LYS A 7 7.71 -3.40 -14.85
CA LYS A 7 8.01 -4.79 -14.56
C LYS A 7 7.12 -5.29 -13.43
N VAL A 8 6.41 -6.37 -13.68
CA VAL A 8 5.57 -7.07 -12.70
C VAL A 8 6.27 -8.37 -12.32
N LEU A 9 6.67 -8.53 -11.08
CA LEU A 9 7.13 -9.81 -10.55
C LEU A 9 5.92 -10.61 -10.07
N ILE A 10 5.73 -11.79 -10.65
CA ILE A 10 4.68 -12.73 -10.28
C ILE A 10 5.34 -13.86 -9.49
N ILE A 11 4.91 -14.08 -8.26
CA ILE A 11 5.39 -15.15 -7.38
C ILE A 11 4.21 -16.07 -7.09
N GLU A 12 4.13 -17.17 -7.84
CA GLU A 12 3.00 -18.09 -7.88
C GLU A 12 3.51 -19.48 -8.31
N ASP A 13 3.20 -20.52 -7.57
CA ASP A 13 3.67 -21.90 -7.87
C ASP A 13 2.71 -22.66 -8.77
N GLU A 14 1.42 -22.36 -8.75
CA GLU A 14 0.44 -23.00 -9.61
C GLU A 14 0.62 -22.58 -11.08
N HIS A 15 1.07 -23.52 -11.92
CA HIS A 15 1.39 -23.25 -13.31
C HIS A 15 0.24 -22.61 -14.11
N ASN A 16 -0.99 -23.04 -13.89
CA ASN A 16 -2.16 -22.51 -14.59
C ASN A 16 -2.44 -21.04 -14.20
N ILE A 17 -2.33 -20.73 -12.93
CA ILE A 17 -2.53 -19.36 -12.41
C ILE A 17 -1.38 -18.48 -12.90
N ASN A 18 -0.15 -18.98 -12.84
CA ASN A 18 1.03 -18.27 -13.31
C ASN A 18 0.92 -17.89 -14.79
N ASN A 19 0.52 -18.85 -15.67
CA ASN A 19 0.30 -18.58 -17.09
C ASN A 19 -0.83 -17.59 -17.35
N LEU A 20 -1.91 -17.66 -16.56
CA LEU A 20 -3.01 -16.71 -16.65
C LEU A 20 -2.53 -15.29 -16.28
N LEU A 21 -1.82 -15.14 -15.18
CA LEU A 21 -1.27 -13.86 -14.72
C LEU A 21 -0.27 -13.29 -15.73
N ASP A 22 0.63 -14.11 -16.23
CA ASP A 22 1.62 -13.75 -17.25
C ASP A 22 0.93 -13.20 -18.51
N THR A 23 0.00 -13.99 -19.07
CA THR A 23 -0.77 -13.59 -20.25
C THR A 23 -1.55 -12.29 -20.01
N LEU A 24 -2.21 -12.18 -18.86
CA LEU A 24 -3.02 -11.02 -18.49
C LEU A 24 -2.16 -9.77 -18.38
N MET A 25 -1.02 -9.85 -17.70
CA MET A 25 -0.11 -8.69 -17.52
C MET A 25 0.53 -8.30 -18.85
N GLN A 26 1.01 -9.24 -19.66
CA GLN A 26 1.58 -8.94 -20.97
C GLN A 26 0.56 -8.31 -21.92
N ALA A 27 -0.68 -8.80 -21.94
CA ALA A 27 -1.77 -8.22 -22.74
C ALA A 27 -2.08 -6.76 -22.35
N ASN A 28 -1.78 -6.38 -21.11
CA ASN A 28 -1.91 -5.01 -20.62
C ASN A 28 -0.61 -4.17 -20.74
N GLY A 29 0.41 -4.69 -21.44
CA GLY A 29 1.65 -3.97 -21.78
C GLY A 29 2.71 -4.01 -20.69
N TYR A 30 2.58 -4.82 -19.66
CA TYR A 30 3.59 -5.01 -18.63
C TYR A 30 4.68 -6.00 -19.05
N GLN A 31 5.89 -5.84 -18.51
CA GLN A 31 6.93 -6.86 -18.58
C GLN A 31 6.80 -7.76 -17.35
N THR A 32 6.75 -9.08 -17.57
CA THR A 32 6.57 -10.04 -16.49
C THR A 32 7.88 -10.73 -16.13
N ILE A 33 8.06 -10.99 -14.86
CA ILE A 33 9.14 -11.77 -14.26
C ILE A 33 8.43 -12.83 -13.41
N ILE A 34 8.79 -14.10 -13.60
CA ILE A 34 8.09 -15.20 -12.94
C ILE A 34 9.01 -15.88 -11.94
N ALA A 35 8.44 -16.16 -10.77
CA ALA A 35 9.05 -16.98 -9.74
C ALA A 35 8.00 -17.95 -9.18
N THR A 36 8.42 -19.15 -8.82
CA THR A 36 7.53 -20.24 -8.36
C THR A 36 7.73 -20.61 -6.88
N SER A 37 8.51 -19.81 -6.17
CA SER A 37 8.80 -20.01 -4.73
C SER A 37 9.21 -18.70 -4.07
N CYS A 38 9.15 -18.63 -2.77
CA CYS A 38 9.62 -17.49 -2.00
C CYS A 38 11.12 -17.21 -2.27
N GLY A 39 11.96 -18.25 -2.27
CA GLY A 39 13.39 -18.12 -2.50
C GLY A 39 13.71 -17.59 -3.90
N SER A 40 13.10 -18.14 -4.96
CA SER A 40 13.25 -17.62 -6.33
C SER A 40 12.68 -16.21 -6.45
N GLY A 41 11.57 -15.89 -5.78
CA GLY A 41 10.97 -14.57 -5.73
C GLY A 41 11.93 -13.50 -5.18
N LEU A 42 12.59 -13.78 -4.06
CA LEU A 42 13.59 -12.87 -3.47
C LEU A 42 14.78 -12.64 -4.41
N MET A 43 15.25 -13.70 -5.09
CA MET A 43 16.34 -13.60 -6.04
C MET A 43 15.94 -12.75 -7.27
N MET A 44 14.76 -12.99 -7.85
CA MET A 44 14.25 -12.21 -8.97
C MET A 44 13.98 -10.76 -8.59
N TYR A 45 13.46 -10.53 -7.39
CA TYR A 45 13.24 -9.19 -6.85
C TYR A 45 14.55 -8.38 -6.78
N ALA A 46 15.58 -8.96 -6.17
CA ALA A 46 16.88 -8.29 -6.02
C ALA A 46 17.58 -8.00 -7.36
N SER A 47 17.47 -8.94 -8.33
CA SER A 47 18.19 -8.84 -9.62
C SER A 47 17.45 -7.95 -10.64
N HIS A 48 16.12 -7.93 -10.64
CA HIS A 48 15.35 -7.25 -11.69
C HIS A 48 14.72 -5.93 -11.23
N ARG A 49 14.62 -5.68 -9.92
CA ARG A 49 13.99 -4.49 -9.33
C ARG A 49 12.63 -4.21 -9.97
N PRO A 50 11.63 -5.04 -9.70
CA PRO A 50 10.30 -4.88 -10.28
C PRO A 50 9.61 -3.62 -9.74
N ASP A 51 8.70 -3.06 -10.53
CA ASP A 51 7.91 -1.89 -10.14
C ASP A 51 6.70 -2.27 -9.27
N ILE A 52 6.28 -3.54 -9.33
CA ILE A 52 5.19 -4.11 -8.53
C ILE A 52 5.35 -5.63 -8.41
N VAL A 53 4.85 -6.20 -7.32
CA VAL A 53 4.82 -7.65 -7.08
C VAL A 53 3.38 -8.13 -6.96
N ILE A 54 3.06 -9.24 -7.61
CA ILE A 54 1.88 -10.06 -7.35
C ILE A 54 2.38 -11.29 -6.60
N LEU A 55 1.87 -11.53 -5.39
CA LEU A 55 2.41 -12.50 -4.46
C LEU A 55 1.34 -13.47 -3.97
N ASP A 56 1.52 -14.76 -4.26
CA ASP A 56 0.77 -15.79 -3.52
C ASP A 56 1.38 -16.04 -2.14
N LEU A 57 0.55 -16.36 -1.16
CA LEU A 57 0.97 -16.76 0.18
C LEU A 57 1.25 -18.25 0.27
N GLY A 58 0.61 -19.07 -0.56
CA GLY A 58 0.65 -20.53 -0.53
C GLY A 58 1.87 -21.14 -1.24
N LEU A 59 3.07 -20.56 -1.12
CA LEU A 59 4.25 -21.01 -1.82
C LEU A 59 4.85 -22.31 -1.23
N PRO A 60 5.52 -23.15 -2.04
CA PRO A 60 5.92 -24.49 -1.63
C PRO A 60 7.10 -24.55 -0.65
N ASP A 61 7.95 -23.54 -0.64
CA ASP A 61 9.15 -23.50 0.19
C ASP A 61 8.98 -22.72 1.49
N LYS A 62 8.27 -21.59 1.44
CA LYS A 62 7.96 -20.73 2.60
C LYS A 62 6.69 -19.95 2.32
N ASP A 63 5.95 -19.62 3.39
CA ASP A 63 4.81 -18.70 3.28
C ASP A 63 5.21 -17.38 2.61
N GLY A 64 4.37 -16.87 1.70
CA GLY A 64 4.60 -15.59 1.04
C GLY A 64 4.71 -14.39 2.01
N ILE A 65 4.17 -14.50 3.22
CA ILE A 65 4.38 -13.55 4.31
C ILE A 65 5.89 -13.36 4.60
N ALA A 66 6.69 -14.41 4.47
CA ALA A 66 8.14 -14.31 4.66
C ALA A 66 8.81 -13.45 3.58
N PHE A 67 8.36 -13.55 2.32
CA PHE A 67 8.80 -12.68 1.24
C PHE A 67 8.46 -11.21 1.55
N LEU A 68 7.20 -10.93 1.90
CA LEU A 68 6.74 -9.58 2.22
C LEU A 68 7.53 -8.98 3.39
N THR A 69 7.72 -9.76 4.45
CA THR A 69 8.50 -9.34 5.63
C THR A 69 9.93 -8.98 5.26
N GLU A 70 10.57 -9.77 4.39
CA GLU A 70 11.96 -9.55 3.99
C GLU A 70 12.12 -8.27 3.19
N ILE A 71 11.31 -8.07 2.14
CA ILE A 71 11.44 -6.87 1.32
C ILE A 71 11.08 -5.59 2.06
N ARG A 72 10.16 -5.64 3.04
CA ARG A 72 9.76 -4.49 3.84
C ARG A 72 10.82 -3.99 4.83
N LYS A 73 11.92 -4.73 4.99
CA LYS A 73 13.07 -4.23 5.76
C LYS A 73 13.78 -3.06 5.07
N THR A 74 13.75 -3.03 3.73
CA THR A 74 14.56 -2.11 2.94
C THR A 74 13.81 -1.38 1.82
N ASP A 75 12.62 -1.86 1.42
CA ASP A 75 11.93 -1.39 0.22
C ASP A 75 10.40 -1.31 0.41
N PHE A 76 9.78 -0.41 -0.34
CA PHE A 76 8.34 -0.15 -0.34
C PHE A 76 7.69 -0.41 -1.70
N THR A 77 8.34 -1.15 -2.59
CA THR A 77 7.75 -1.60 -3.86
C THR A 77 6.33 -2.14 -3.63
N PRO A 78 5.33 -1.70 -4.39
CA PRO A 78 3.96 -2.16 -4.22
C PRO A 78 3.84 -3.68 -4.29
N VAL A 79 3.09 -4.27 -3.37
CA VAL A 79 2.78 -5.70 -3.33
C VAL A 79 1.28 -5.89 -3.27
N ILE A 80 0.74 -6.62 -4.23
CA ILE A 80 -0.64 -7.13 -4.20
C ILE A 80 -0.56 -8.61 -3.83
N VAL A 81 -1.15 -8.96 -2.71
CA VAL A 81 -1.29 -10.36 -2.30
C VAL A 81 -2.46 -10.98 -3.06
N LEU A 82 -2.23 -12.15 -3.65
CA LEU A 82 -3.23 -12.93 -4.37
C LEU A 82 -3.27 -14.33 -3.77
N SER A 83 -4.30 -14.67 -2.97
CA SER A 83 -4.31 -15.90 -2.19
C SER A 83 -5.68 -16.57 -2.11
N ALA A 84 -5.68 -17.90 -1.99
CA ALA A 84 -6.88 -18.68 -1.70
C ALA A 84 -7.36 -18.51 -0.24
N ARG A 85 -6.51 -17.96 0.66
CA ARG A 85 -6.87 -17.70 2.05
C ARG A 85 -7.87 -16.56 2.11
N SER A 86 -9.08 -16.86 2.58
CA SER A 86 -10.17 -15.88 2.67
C SER A 86 -10.37 -15.32 4.08
N ASP A 87 -9.65 -15.85 5.07
CA ASP A 87 -9.78 -15.46 6.46
C ASP A 87 -9.40 -13.99 6.67
N GLU A 88 -10.18 -13.30 7.48
CA GLU A 88 -9.95 -11.90 7.80
C GLU A 88 -8.58 -11.71 8.48
N LYS A 89 -8.12 -12.68 9.25
CA LYS A 89 -6.83 -12.63 9.95
C LYS A 89 -5.67 -12.57 8.97
N ASP A 90 -5.66 -13.42 7.94
CA ASP A 90 -4.60 -13.46 6.93
C ASP A 90 -4.54 -12.15 6.13
N LYS A 91 -5.72 -11.59 5.78
CA LYS A 91 -5.81 -10.29 5.13
C LYS A 91 -5.25 -9.17 5.99
N VAL A 92 -5.63 -9.14 7.26
CA VAL A 92 -5.16 -8.14 8.21
C VAL A 92 -3.67 -8.26 8.43
N GLU A 93 -3.13 -9.47 8.55
CA GLU A 93 -1.70 -9.72 8.71
C GLU A 93 -0.90 -9.20 7.51
N ALA A 94 -1.28 -9.57 6.28
CA ALA A 94 -0.59 -9.12 5.07
C ALA A 94 -0.61 -7.58 4.94
N LEU A 95 -1.75 -6.94 5.21
CA LEU A 95 -1.87 -5.49 5.18
C LEU A 95 -1.04 -4.81 6.29
N ASN A 96 -1.01 -5.39 7.49
CA ASN A 96 -0.18 -4.90 8.60
C ASN A 96 1.32 -4.95 8.28
N LEU A 97 1.73 -5.96 7.52
CA LEU A 97 3.10 -6.11 7.03
C LEU A 97 3.43 -5.21 5.84
N GLY A 98 2.44 -4.46 5.33
CA GLY A 98 2.65 -3.47 4.29
C GLY A 98 2.31 -3.95 2.88
N ALA A 99 1.50 -5.00 2.71
CA ALA A 99 0.86 -5.23 1.43
C ALA A 99 -0.03 -4.05 1.05
N ASN A 100 0.01 -3.64 -0.22
CA ASN A 100 -0.79 -2.53 -0.73
C ASN A 100 -2.25 -2.94 -0.93
N ASP A 101 -2.46 -4.20 -1.28
CA ASP A 101 -3.79 -4.77 -1.49
C ASP A 101 -3.79 -6.28 -1.24
N TYR A 102 -5.00 -6.85 -1.06
CA TYR A 102 -5.23 -8.27 -0.89
C TYR A 102 -6.42 -8.71 -1.74
N VAL A 103 -6.19 -9.65 -2.64
CA VAL A 103 -7.19 -10.21 -3.54
C VAL A 103 -7.35 -11.70 -3.26
N THR A 104 -8.59 -12.15 -3.10
CA THR A 104 -8.87 -13.58 -2.88
C THR A 104 -9.06 -14.30 -4.20
N LYS A 105 -8.51 -15.50 -4.31
CA LYS A 105 -8.79 -16.43 -5.38
C LYS A 105 -10.17 -17.12 -5.16
N PRO A 106 -11.06 -17.27 -6.17
CA PRO A 106 -10.89 -16.82 -7.55
C PRO A 106 -11.11 -15.32 -7.72
N PHE A 107 -10.42 -14.69 -8.67
CA PHE A 107 -10.44 -13.26 -8.93
C PHE A 107 -10.90 -12.92 -10.34
N GLY A 108 -11.42 -11.72 -10.53
CA GLY A 108 -11.72 -11.17 -11.85
C GLY A 108 -10.48 -10.61 -12.54
N SER A 109 -10.26 -10.91 -13.81
CA SER A 109 -9.11 -10.41 -14.56
C SER A 109 -9.07 -8.89 -14.63
N ASP A 110 -10.20 -8.24 -14.93
CA ASP A 110 -10.30 -6.78 -14.99
C ASP A 110 -10.08 -6.13 -13.62
N GLU A 111 -10.56 -6.78 -12.55
CA GLU A 111 -10.36 -6.34 -11.19
C GLU A 111 -8.87 -6.33 -10.85
N LEU A 112 -8.15 -7.42 -11.10
CA LEU A 112 -6.73 -7.52 -10.80
C LEU A 112 -5.93 -6.47 -11.59
N VAL A 113 -6.21 -6.30 -12.89
CA VAL A 113 -5.55 -5.27 -13.72
C VAL A 113 -5.81 -3.87 -13.18
N ALA A 114 -7.04 -3.57 -12.75
CA ALA A 114 -7.38 -2.27 -12.17
C ALA A 114 -6.60 -2.02 -10.87
N ARG A 115 -6.42 -3.04 -10.02
CA ARG A 115 -5.65 -2.97 -8.78
C ARG A 115 -4.15 -2.76 -9.05
N VAL A 116 -3.58 -3.49 -10.02
CA VAL A 116 -2.18 -3.30 -10.46
C VAL A 116 -1.96 -1.88 -10.98
N ARG A 117 -2.83 -1.38 -11.85
CA ARG A 117 -2.75 0.00 -12.36
C ARG A 117 -2.83 1.04 -11.23
N SER A 118 -3.72 0.81 -10.27
CA SER A 118 -3.88 1.71 -9.13
C SER A 118 -2.64 1.73 -8.25
N ALA A 119 -2.10 0.56 -7.88
CA ALA A 119 -0.90 0.46 -7.06
C ALA A 119 0.31 1.13 -7.74
N LEU A 120 0.50 0.89 -9.05
CA LEU A 120 1.55 1.55 -9.84
C LEU A 120 1.33 3.07 -9.92
N ARG A 121 0.12 3.53 -10.21
CA ARG A 121 -0.19 4.97 -10.27
C ARG A 121 0.13 5.64 -8.96
N THR A 122 -0.28 5.06 -7.85
CA THR A 122 0.00 5.58 -6.51
C THR A 122 1.51 5.65 -6.24
N ALA A 123 2.29 4.66 -6.70
CA ALA A 123 3.74 4.69 -6.59
C ALA A 123 4.39 5.75 -7.51
N LEU A 124 3.78 6.04 -8.67
CA LEU A 124 4.33 6.93 -9.70
C LEU A 124 3.88 8.38 -9.59
N HIS A 125 2.66 8.66 -9.13
CA HIS A 125 2.24 10.05 -8.82
C HIS A 125 3.20 10.71 -7.82
N GLN A 126 3.94 9.88 -7.13
CA GLN A 126 4.99 10.30 -6.23
C GLN A 126 6.30 10.70 -6.94
N ALA A 127 6.47 10.32 -8.20
CA ALA A 127 7.67 10.65 -8.98
C ALA A 127 7.46 11.82 -9.96
N HIS A 128 6.23 12.21 -10.26
CA HIS A 128 5.91 13.14 -11.35
C HIS A 128 4.99 14.32 -11.02
N ASP A 129 4.51 14.46 -9.77
CA ASP A 129 3.63 15.57 -9.44
C ASP A 129 4.43 16.84 -9.15
N SER A 130 4.63 17.64 -10.20
CA SER A 130 5.25 18.97 -10.14
C SER A 130 4.35 20.04 -9.46
N GLU A 131 3.20 19.67 -8.92
CA GLU A 131 2.30 20.51 -8.11
C GLU A 131 2.19 20.02 -6.64
N LEU A 132 3.12 19.17 -6.18
CA LEU A 132 3.17 18.81 -4.77
C LEU A 132 3.50 20.04 -3.93
N PRO A 133 2.83 20.27 -2.78
CA PRO A 133 3.28 21.29 -1.86
C PRO A 133 4.74 20.99 -1.53
N THR A 134 5.61 21.89 -1.94
CA THR A 134 7.01 21.89 -1.53
C THR A 134 7.05 22.33 -0.07
N GLY A 135 7.85 21.63 0.76
CA GLY A 135 8.03 22.02 2.14
C GLY A 135 7.55 21.00 3.15
N LYS A 136 7.16 21.49 4.32
CA LYS A 136 6.77 20.66 5.48
C LYS A 136 5.39 21.04 5.97
N PHE A 137 4.60 20.05 6.33
CA PHE A 137 3.41 20.23 7.15
C PHE A 137 3.79 19.99 8.60
N GLN A 138 3.28 20.81 9.51
CA GLN A 138 3.48 20.64 10.95
C GLN A 138 2.16 20.85 11.69
N THR A 139 1.91 20.00 12.67
CA THR A 139 0.83 20.18 13.66
C THR A 139 1.30 19.59 14.99
N GLY A 140 1.45 20.44 16.01
CA GLY A 140 2.10 20.06 17.26
C GLY A 140 3.50 19.48 17.00
N ASP A 141 3.78 18.29 17.54
CA ASP A 141 5.07 17.59 17.37
C ASP A 141 5.16 16.77 16.07
N LEU A 142 4.06 16.64 15.30
CA LEU A 142 4.06 15.93 14.03
C LEU A 142 4.59 16.83 12.91
N VAL A 143 5.61 16.35 12.22
CA VAL A 143 6.18 17.00 11.03
C VAL A 143 6.17 16.02 9.87
N ILE A 144 5.65 16.44 8.71
CA ILE A 144 5.66 15.69 7.47
C ILE A 144 6.50 16.47 6.47
N ASP A 145 7.64 15.92 6.08
CA ASP A 145 8.50 16.44 5.03
C ASP A 145 8.09 15.80 3.71
N TYR A 146 7.42 16.57 2.86
CA TYR A 146 6.87 16.06 1.60
C TYR A 146 7.98 15.73 0.59
N GLU A 147 9.06 16.54 0.56
CA GLU A 147 10.17 16.32 -0.39
C GLU A 147 10.97 15.07 -0.02
N ALA A 148 11.31 14.93 1.27
CA ALA A 148 12.03 13.77 1.77
C ALA A 148 11.12 12.54 1.96
N ARG A 149 9.78 12.71 1.91
CA ARG A 149 8.76 11.69 2.21
C ARG A 149 8.96 11.05 3.59
N ARG A 150 9.28 11.87 4.57
CA ARG A 150 9.54 11.45 5.95
C ARG A 150 8.53 12.05 6.90
N VAL A 151 8.22 11.30 7.93
CA VAL A 151 7.32 11.71 9.00
C VAL A 151 8.07 11.65 10.31
N PHE A 152 7.94 12.70 11.12
CA PHE A 152 8.60 12.80 12.41
C PHE A 152 7.57 13.13 13.48
N ILE A 153 7.82 12.67 14.70
CA ILE A 153 7.13 13.14 15.92
C ILE A 153 8.22 13.56 16.91
N GLY A 154 8.31 14.86 17.16
CA GLY A 154 9.48 15.44 17.80
C GLY A 154 10.74 15.14 16.96
N ASP A 155 11.78 14.59 17.60
CA ASP A 155 13.04 14.22 16.93
C ASP A 155 13.03 12.79 16.35
N ALA A 156 11.95 12.02 16.55
CA ALA A 156 11.89 10.63 16.14
C ALA A 156 11.28 10.47 14.73
N GLU A 157 12.01 9.83 13.83
CA GLU A 157 11.48 9.45 12.51
C GLU A 157 10.52 8.26 12.64
N ILE A 158 9.32 8.41 12.09
CA ILE A 158 8.28 7.39 12.08
C ILE A 158 8.29 6.66 10.73
N LYS A 159 8.64 5.39 10.73
CA LYS A 159 8.64 4.57 9.52
C LYS A 159 7.23 4.10 9.18
N LEU A 160 6.67 4.68 8.14
CA LEU A 160 5.38 4.30 7.57
C LEU A 160 5.59 3.38 6.35
N THR A 161 4.65 2.46 6.12
CA THR A 161 4.55 1.79 4.83
C THR A 161 4.10 2.78 3.77
N GLN A 162 4.24 2.43 2.47
CA GLN A 162 3.81 3.30 1.38
C GLN A 162 2.34 3.70 1.50
N THR A 163 1.46 2.74 1.78
CA THR A 163 0.02 3.01 1.94
C THR A 163 -0.28 3.90 3.13
N GLU A 164 0.38 3.65 4.27
CA GLU A 164 0.24 4.49 5.45
C GLU A 164 0.72 5.93 5.20
N TYR A 165 1.86 6.08 4.51
CA TYR A 165 2.36 7.40 4.11
C TYR A 165 1.34 8.13 3.22
N ASN A 166 0.78 7.46 2.22
CA ASN A 166 -0.19 8.06 1.30
C ASN A 166 -1.46 8.54 2.03
N ILE A 167 -1.91 7.80 3.04
CA ILE A 167 -3.05 8.21 3.86
C ILE A 167 -2.69 9.46 4.67
N VAL A 168 -1.51 9.47 5.30
CA VAL A 168 -1.03 10.61 6.11
C VAL A 168 -0.81 11.83 5.23
N ASP A 169 -0.18 11.67 4.07
CA ASP A 169 0.04 12.71 3.07
C ASP A 169 -1.30 13.31 2.60
N LEU A 170 -2.27 12.48 2.22
CA LEU A 170 -3.59 12.95 1.82
C LEU A 170 -4.29 13.74 2.91
N LEU A 171 -4.28 13.24 4.14
CA LEU A 171 -4.92 13.93 5.27
C LEU A 171 -4.23 15.25 5.60
N SER A 172 -2.90 15.30 5.55
CA SER A 172 -2.12 16.51 5.87
C SER A 172 -2.25 17.62 4.82
N ARG A 173 -2.61 17.27 3.57
CA ARG A 173 -2.95 18.25 2.53
C ARG A 173 -4.32 18.92 2.73
N HIS A 174 -5.12 18.37 3.63
CA HIS A 174 -6.46 18.87 3.96
C HIS A 174 -6.63 19.06 5.47
N PRO A 175 -5.72 19.84 6.13
CA PRO A 175 -5.77 20.00 7.58
C PRO A 175 -7.11 20.63 8.00
N GLY A 176 -7.64 20.17 9.12
CA GLY A 176 -8.93 20.62 9.65
C GLY A 176 -10.16 20.13 8.88
N LYS A 177 -10.01 19.57 7.67
CA LYS A 177 -11.15 19.09 6.86
C LYS A 177 -11.43 17.62 7.11
N MET A 178 -12.72 17.28 7.24
CA MET A 178 -13.17 15.90 7.32
C MET A 178 -13.15 15.26 5.92
N LEU A 179 -12.35 14.22 5.75
CA LEU A 179 -12.33 13.39 4.54
C LEU A 179 -13.12 12.11 4.79
N THR A 180 -14.10 11.83 3.92
CA THR A 180 -14.94 10.62 4.07
C THR A 180 -14.14 9.35 3.77
N TYR A 181 -14.58 8.21 4.34
CA TYR A 181 -13.94 6.91 4.06
C TYR A 181 -13.86 6.63 2.55
N SER A 182 -14.95 6.88 1.81
CA SER A 182 -15.00 6.65 0.37
C SER A 182 -14.04 7.56 -0.42
N PHE A 183 -13.89 8.81 0.00
CA PHE A 183 -12.94 9.75 -0.61
C PHE A 183 -11.50 9.27 -0.39
N ILE A 184 -11.13 8.97 0.87
CA ILE A 184 -9.76 8.50 1.18
C ILE A 184 -9.45 7.21 0.43
N VAL A 185 -10.39 6.25 0.41
CA VAL A 185 -10.23 5.00 -0.31
C VAL A 185 -10.01 5.22 -1.79
N LYS A 186 -10.81 6.08 -2.42
CA LYS A 186 -10.70 6.40 -3.84
C LYS A 186 -9.36 7.06 -4.18
N GLU A 187 -8.92 8.01 -3.37
CA GLU A 187 -7.64 8.71 -3.60
C GLU A 187 -6.43 7.80 -3.38
N VAL A 188 -6.45 6.97 -2.32
CA VAL A 188 -5.31 6.11 -1.96
C VAL A 188 -5.23 4.85 -2.82
N TRP A 189 -6.37 4.21 -3.12
CA TRP A 189 -6.42 2.95 -3.88
C TRP A 189 -7.00 3.08 -5.30
N GLY A 190 -7.64 4.21 -5.63
CA GLY A 190 -8.21 4.48 -6.95
C GLY A 190 -9.52 3.75 -7.27
N TYR A 191 -10.02 2.94 -6.37
CA TYR A 191 -11.29 2.20 -6.47
C TYR A 191 -11.91 2.04 -5.08
N ASN A 192 -13.21 1.72 -5.05
CA ASN A 192 -13.95 1.46 -3.82
C ASN A 192 -14.71 0.14 -3.98
N ASP A 193 -14.44 -0.82 -3.10
CA ASP A 193 -15.10 -2.13 -3.03
C ASP A 193 -15.60 -2.42 -1.62
N MET A 194 -16.29 -3.55 -1.43
CA MET A 194 -16.86 -3.95 -0.13
C MET A 194 -15.81 -4.11 0.99
N GLY A 195 -14.52 -4.32 0.66
CA GLY A 195 -13.43 -4.49 1.61
C GLY A 195 -12.63 -3.21 1.88
N SER A 196 -12.85 -2.16 1.10
CA SER A 196 -12.00 -0.95 1.09
C SER A 196 -12.00 -0.21 2.42
N THR A 197 -13.17 -0.05 3.06
CA THR A 197 -13.27 0.62 4.37
C THR A 197 -12.49 -0.15 5.44
N LYS A 198 -12.53 -1.48 5.41
CA LYS A 198 -11.79 -2.30 6.36
C LYS A 198 -10.27 -2.15 6.19
N ARG A 199 -9.79 -2.14 4.92
CA ARG A 199 -8.37 -1.86 4.63
C ARG A 199 -7.93 -0.52 5.18
N LEU A 200 -8.73 0.53 4.96
CA LEU A 200 -8.45 1.86 5.52
C LEU A 200 -8.37 1.82 7.04
N GLN A 201 -9.33 1.17 7.71
CA GLN A 201 -9.35 1.05 9.17
C GLN A 201 -8.12 0.34 9.73
N VAL A 202 -7.65 -0.73 9.07
CA VAL A 202 -6.43 -1.46 9.45
C VAL A 202 -5.22 -0.53 9.35
N ASN A 203 -5.03 0.15 8.22
CA ASN A 203 -3.93 1.10 8.04
C ASN A 203 -3.99 2.24 9.06
N MET A 204 -5.17 2.77 9.35
CA MET A 204 -5.35 3.83 10.36
C MET A 204 -4.99 3.35 11.77
N ALA A 205 -5.32 2.11 12.13
CA ALA A 205 -4.92 1.53 13.40
C ALA A 205 -3.39 1.44 13.51
N ASN A 206 -2.71 1.03 12.44
CA ASN A 206 -1.25 0.96 12.37
C ASN A 206 -0.59 2.36 12.47
N ILE A 207 -1.09 3.33 11.72
CA ILE A 207 -0.62 4.72 11.77
C ILE A 207 -0.70 5.23 13.21
N ARG A 208 -1.86 5.07 13.88
CA ARG A 208 -2.03 5.50 15.28
C ARG A 208 -1.08 4.81 16.25
N LYS A 209 -0.86 3.51 16.05
CA LYS A 209 0.11 2.75 16.85
C LYS A 209 1.53 3.30 16.66
N LYS A 210 1.93 3.59 15.43
CA LYS A 210 3.25 4.15 15.10
C LYS A 210 3.40 5.58 15.59
N PHE A 211 2.33 6.37 15.59
CA PHE A 211 2.30 7.72 16.16
C PHE A 211 2.30 7.74 17.69
N GLY A 212 2.27 6.57 18.34
CA GLY A 212 2.33 6.48 19.80
C GLY A 212 1.11 7.08 20.51
N VAL A 213 -0.04 7.15 19.85
CA VAL A 213 -1.27 7.72 20.42
C VAL A 213 -1.73 6.85 21.59
N LYS A 214 -1.61 7.39 22.82
CA LYS A 214 -2.09 6.72 24.04
C LYS A 214 -3.53 7.18 24.34
N PRO A 215 -4.37 6.31 24.95
CA PRO A 215 -5.68 6.73 25.43
C PRO A 215 -5.58 8.00 26.30
N GLY A 216 -6.39 9.02 25.97
CA GLY A 216 -6.42 10.30 26.69
C GLY A 216 -5.39 11.35 26.24
N LYS A 217 -4.49 11.06 25.27
CA LYS A 217 -3.66 12.07 24.62
C LYS A 217 -4.31 12.59 23.34
N LYS A 218 -4.03 13.85 22.98
CA LYS A 218 -4.47 14.43 21.70
C LYS A 218 -3.93 13.56 20.55
N SER A 219 -4.82 13.23 19.63
CA SER A 219 -4.50 12.48 18.43
C SER A 219 -4.30 13.44 17.27
N PHE A 220 -3.24 13.26 16.48
CA PHE A 220 -3.04 14.05 15.25
C PHE A 220 -4.11 13.78 14.20
N ILE A 221 -4.76 12.60 14.26
CA ILE A 221 -5.82 12.21 13.33
C ILE A 221 -7.07 11.81 14.12
N ILE A 222 -8.12 12.58 13.93
CA ILE A 222 -9.43 12.36 14.54
C ILE A 222 -10.25 11.42 13.65
N ASN A 223 -10.96 10.48 14.29
CA ASN A 223 -11.94 9.62 13.61
C ASN A 223 -13.33 10.10 13.96
N GLU A 224 -14.13 10.39 12.96
CA GLU A 224 -15.56 10.58 13.11
C GLU A 224 -16.27 9.32 12.64
N LEU A 225 -16.84 8.60 13.61
CA LEU A 225 -17.42 7.28 13.38
C LEU A 225 -18.54 7.35 12.33
N GLY A 226 -18.45 6.46 11.34
CA GLY A 226 -19.40 6.42 10.22
C GLY A 226 -19.14 7.45 9.12
N VAL A 227 -18.25 8.41 9.31
CA VAL A 227 -17.96 9.50 8.36
C VAL A 227 -16.59 9.39 7.72
N GLY A 228 -15.52 9.49 8.51
CA GLY A 228 -14.18 9.54 7.96
C GLY A 228 -13.10 9.92 8.96
N TYR A 229 -12.01 10.49 8.43
CA TYR A 229 -10.86 10.93 9.20
C TYR A 229 -10.49 12.38 8.88
N ARG A 230 -9.92 13.07 9.87
CA ARG A 230 -9.47 14.45 9.78
C ARG A 230 -8.09 14.60 10.42
N MET A 231 -7.15 15.23 9.73
CA MET A 231 -5.89 15.71 10.33
C MET A 231 -6.18 16.95 11.14
N CYS A 232 -5.64 17.02 12.37
CA CYS A 232 -5.70 18.24 13.17
C CYS A 232 -4.86 19.34 12.50
N ASP A 233 -5.30 20.59 12.64
CA ASP A 233 -4.51 21.76 12.31
C ASP A 233 -3.96 22.43 13.61
N ASP A 234 -3.07 23.39 13.44
CA ASP A 234 -2.43 24.07 14.58
C ASP A 234 -3.41 24.89 15.43
N SER A 235 -4.62 25.17 14.93
CA SER A 235 -5.64 25.92 15.68
C SER A 235 -6.34 25.11 16.77
N GLU A 236 -6.19 23.78 16.73
CA GLU A 236 -6.80 22.82 17.67
C GLU A 236 -5.77 22.22 18.66
N SER A 237 -4.53 22.71 18.65
CA SER A 237 -3.40 22.21 19.47
C SER A 237 -3.38 22.79 20.88
#